data_bd9b73ad16aa61431c17422a4d1ce465
#
_entry.id   bd9b73ad16aa61431c17422a4d1ce465
#
_cell.length_a   1.000
_cell.length_b   1.000
_cell.length_c   1.000
_cell.angle_alpha   90.00
_cell.angle_beta   90.00
_cell.angle_gamma   90.00
#
_symmetry.space_group_name_H-M   'P 1'
#
loop_
_entity.id
_entity.type
_entity.pdbx_description
1 polymer ?
#
loop_
_entity_poly.entity_id
_entity_poly.type
_entity_poly.pdbx_seq_one_letter_code
_entity_poly.pdbx_strand_id
1 'polypeptide(L)'
;MPKAKVTKLKKGALDISAVKGIINKKAGREVAHSLTDNNPTQVNEWIPTGSRWLDSIICKGKLAGIPVGKVSEIAGLEATGKSFLAAKVAANAQKMGIDVVYFDSESALDPAFLERADCDLDKLLYVQAESVEFVLETIEELLATGNKWLFIWDSLALTPSISDIEGDFNPQSSMAVKPRILAKGMSKLIVPIADADATLLVLNQLKTNLGARTPAQAMTTPYVTPGGKALPYSYSLRIWLTARKAKASFIVDDNGFRIGSEVKVKLEKSRFGTSGRTCNFKILWGDELVGVQDEESWFDAIQISERLEQSGAWFSLVHNDGSKEKFQRKQWVNKLQDEKFRESVLTIMDEDVIMKFSNREGNAADFYDLEESTPEE
;
A
#
# COMPACT_ATOMS: atom_id res chain seq x y z
N MET A 1 18.73 -39.16 -15.32
CA MET A 1 18.76 -38.43 -14.06
C MET A 1 18.87 -39.43 -12.91
N PRO A 2 19.90 -39.38 -12.05
CA PRO A 2 20.06 -40.32 -10.95
C PRO A 2 19.00 -40.04 -9.89
N LYS A 3 18.28 -41.10 -9.48
CA LYS A 3 17.31 -41.07 -8.39
C LYS A 3 18.04 -40.77 -7.07
N ALA A 4 17.75 -39.63 -6.46
CA ALA A 4 18.25 -39.27 -5.14
C ALA A 4 17.86 -40.36 -4.12
N LYS A 5 18.84 -40.93 -3.41
CA LYS A 5 18.60 -41.84 -2.30
C LYS A 5 17.83 -41.11 -1.20
N VAL A 6 16.60 -41.52 -0.96
CA VAL A 6 15.82 -41.06 0.19
C VAL A 6 16.48 -41.62 1.45
N THR A 7 17.17 -40.76 2.18
CA THR A 7 17.75 -41.10 3.50
C THR A 7 16.57 -41.32 4.46
N LYS A 8 16.34 -42.57 4.88
CA LYS A 8 15.31 -42.89 5.90
C LYS A 8 15.67 -42.19 7.21
N LEU A 9 14.87 -41.20 7.56
CA LEU A 9 14.97 -40.52 8.85
C LEU A 9 14.61 -41.50 9.97
N LYS A 10 15.48 -41.66 10.97
CA LYS A 10 15.21 -42.46 12.17
C LYS A 10 14.03 -41.85 12.94
N LYS A 11 13.06 -42.70 13.35
CA LYS A 11 11.98 -42.31 14.27
C LYS A 11 12.60 -41.94 15.63
N GLY A 12 12.81 -40.66 15.86
CA GLY A 12 13.17 -40.04 17.13
C GLY A 12 12.72 -38.58 17.04
N ALA A 13 12.51 -37.89 18.14
CA ALA A 13 12.07 -36.51 18.14
C ALA A 13 13.01 -35.67 17.26
N LEU A 14 12.56 -35.38 16.03
CA LEU A 14 13.28 -34.53 15.11
C LEU A 14 13.16 -33.09 15.63
N ASP A 15 14.26 -32.52 16.04
CA ASP A 15 14.35 -31.08 16.32
C ASP A 15 14.04 -30.29 15.04
N ILE A 16 13.21 -29.26 15.15
CA ILE A 16 12.81 -28.38 14.04
C ILE A 16 14.06 -27.82 13.32
N SER A 17 15.13 -27.53 14.05
CA SER A 17 16.39 -27.02 13.49
C SER A 17 17.07 -28.02 12.57
N ALA A 18 17.05 -29.32 12.92
CA ALA A 18 17.58 -30.38 12.07
C ALA A 18 16.74 -30.54 10.78
N VAL A 19 15.41 -30.43 10.87
CA VAL A 19 14.52 -30.46 9.72
C VAL A 19 14.75 -29.27 8.80
N LYS A 20 14.90 -28.05 9.36
CA LYS A 20 15.30 -26.82 8.63
C LYS A 20 16.57 -27.07 7.81
N GLY A 21 17.63 -27.63 8.43
CA GLY A 21 18.88 -27.92 7.75
C GLY A 21 18.73 -28.91 6.57
N ILE A 22 17.92 -29.96 6.74
CA ILE A 22 17.66 -30.94 5.66
C ILE A 22 16.93 -30.29 4.48
N ILE A 23 15.91 -29.45 4.74
CA ILE A 23 15.13 -28.78 3.71
C ILE A 23 16.02 -27.79 2.94
N ASN A 24 16.78 -26.97 3.62
CA ASN A 24 17.68 -25.98 3.02
C ASN A 24 18.78 -26.65 2.18
N LYS A 25 19.35 -27.74 2.67
CA LYS A 25 20.33 -28.54 1.90
C LYS A 25 19.70 -29.13 0.64
N LYS A 26 18.46 -29.62 0.69
CA LYS A 26 17.72 -30.14 -0.48
C LYS A 26 17.44 -29.04 -1.51
N ALA A 27 17.12 -27.86 -1.06
CA ALA A 27 16.80 -26.69 -1.91
C ALA A 27 18.06 -26.03 -2.50
N GLY A 28 19.24 -26.26 -1.95
CA GLY A 28 20.49 -25.59 -2.33
C GLY A 28 20.54 -24.09 -1.91
N ARG A 29 19.55 -23.63 -1.16
CA ARG A 29 19.46 -22.27 -0.61
C ARG A 29 18.61 -22.28 0.66
N GLU A 30 18.59 -21.17 1.39
CA GLU A 30 17.73 -21.04 2.56
C GLU A 30 16.28 -20.80 2.13
N VAL A 31 15.38 -21.77 2.41
CA VAL A 31 13.95 -21.73 2.10
C VAL A 31 13.10 -22.07 3.32
N ALA A 32 13.68 -22.67 4.36
CA ALA A 32 13.04 -22.98 5.63
C ALA A 32 13.61 -22.05 6.70
N HIS A 33 12.72 -21.32 7.37
CA HIS A 33 13.06 -20.32 8.37
C HIS A 33 12.35 -20.65 9.68
N SER A 34 12.90 -20.22 10.82
CA SER A 34 12.14 -20.10 12.06
C SER A 34 11.37 -18.78 12.03
N LEU A 35 10.12 -18.78 12.48
CA LEU A 35 9.33 -17.54 12.54
C LEU A 35 9.81 -16.59 13.66
N THR A 36 10.64 -17.10 14.59
CA THR A 36 11.29 -16.28 15.63
C THR A 36 12.54 -15.55 15.12
N ASP A 37 13.15 -16.05 14.03
CA ASP A 37 14.30 -15.45 13.38
C ASP A 37 13.85 -14.47 12.29
N ASN A 38 14.78 -13.65 11.78
CA ASN A 38 14.53 -12.87 10.59
C ASN A 38 14.18 -13.79 9.41
N ASN A 39 13.06 -13.55 8.77
CA ASN A 39 12.57 -14.39 7.68
C ASN A 39 11.78 -13.55 6.65
N PRO A 40 11.63 -14.03 5.40
CA PRO A 40 11.00 -13.27 4.31
C PRO A 40 9.51 -12.92 4.52
N THR A 41 8.86 -13.42 5.57
CA THR A 41 7.48 -13.05 5.88
C THR A 41 7.39 -11.73 6.65
N GLN A 42 8.42 -11.38 7.39
CA GLN A 42 8.50 -10.15 8.16
C GLN A 42 8.73 -8.95 7.23
N VAL A 43 8.17 -7.82 7.62
CA VAL A 43 8.44 -6.53 6.97
C VAL A 43 9.20 -5.68 7.98
N ASN A 44 10.48 -5.50 7.72
CA ASN A 44 11.39 -4.77 8.60
C ASN A 44 11.42 -3.28 8.27
N GLU A 45 11.22 -2.93 7.00
CA GLU A 45 11.29 -1.57 6.48
C GLU A 45 10.00 -1.21 5.73
N TRP A 46 9.63 0.07 5.79
CA TRP A 46 8.44 0.60 5.17
C TRP A 46 8.79 1.90 4.46
N ILE A 47 8.39 2.05 3.21
CA ILE A 47 8.60 3.28 2.45
C ILE A 47 7.41 4.21 2.75
N PRO A 48 7.62 5.39 3.35
CA PRO A 48 6.53 6.32 3.65
C PRO A 48 5.77 6.73 2.38
N THR A 49 4.45 6.82 2.48
CA THR A 49 3.61 7.20 1.33
C THR A 49 3.64 8.71 1.05
N GLY A 50 4.08 9.50 2.01
CA GLY A 50 3.98 10.97 1.99
C GLY A 50 2.71 11.50 2.65
N SER A 51 1.87 10.61 3.17
CA SER A 51 0.76 10.96 4.07
C SER A 51 0.86 10.19 5.38
N ARG A 52 1.13 10.92 6.47
CA ARG A 52 1.21 10.30 7.81
C ARG A 52 -0.10 9.65 8.22
N TRP A 53 -1.24 10.23 7.84
CA TRP A 53 -2.54 9.61 8.15
C TRP A 53 -2.70 8.26 7.42
N LEU A 54 -2.35 8.19 6.14
CA LEU A 54 -2.35 6.92 5.42
C LEU A 54 -1.39 5.92 6.07
N ASP A 55 -0.17 6.35 6.37
CA ASP A 55 0.86 5.50 7.00
C ASP A 55 0.42 4.99 8.38
N SER A 56 -0.37 5.78 9.12
CA SER A 56 -0.92 5.39 10.44
C SER A 56 -2.01 4.32 10.36
N ILE A 57 -2.69 4.16 9.22
CA ILE A 57 -3.79 3.20 9.08
C ILE A 57 -3.39 1.87 8.43
N ILE A 58 -2.21 1.78 7.79
CA ILE A 58 -1.77 0.60 7.01
C ILE A 58 -1.51 -0.60 7.90
N CYS A 59 -0.78 -0.40 8.99
CA CYS A 59 -0.33 -1.47 9.88
C CYS A 59 -0.94 -1.33 11.28
N LYS A 60 -0.96 -2.41 12.02
CA LYS A 60 -1.28 -2.42 13.44
C LYS A 60 -0.02 -2.20 14.27
N GLY A 61 -0.16 -1.40 15.34
CA GLY A 61 0.87 -1.22 16.37
C GLY A 61 2.07 -0.37 15.97
N LYS A 62 2.14 0.13 14.74
CA LYS A 62 3.24 1.02 14.30
C LYS A 62 2.86 1.87 13.10
N LEU A 63 3.57 3.00 12.93
CA LEU A 63 3.57 3.75 11.70
C LEU A 63 4.18 2.89 10.58
N ALA A 64 3.57 2.90 9.40
CA ALA A 64 3.95 2.05 8.28
C ALA A 64 3.92 2.85 6.98
N GLY A 65 4.02 2.18 5.84
CA GLY A 65 3.96 2.75 4.50
C GLY A 65 3.83 1.62 3.49
N ILE A 66 4.48 1.74 2.35
CA ILE A 66 4.59 0.64 1.39
C ILE A 66 5.59 -0.40 1.93
N PRO A 67 5.17 -1.66 2.10
CA PRO A 67 6.01 -2.70 2.71
C PRO A 67 7.16 -3.11 1.79
N VAL A 68 8.39 -2.99 2.26
CA VAL A 68 9.58 -3.51 1.57
C VAL A 68 9.52 -5.04 1.50
N GLY A 69 9.99 -5.63 0.41
CA GLY A 69 9.95 -7.08 0.18
C GLY A 69 8.57 -7.61 -0.23
N LYS A 70 7.62 -6.75 -0.63
CA LYS A 70 6.26 -7.15 -0.96
C LYS A 70 5.74 -6.49 -2.24
N VAL A 71 4.64 -7.07 -2.75
CA VAL A 71 3.89 -6.51 -3.88
C VAL A 71 2.69 -5.74 -3.34
N SER A 72 2.55 -4.48 -3.75
CA SER A 72 1.48 -3.57 -3.36
C SER A 72 0.78 -2.97 -4.57
N GLU A 73 -0.48 -2.57 -4.42
CA GLU A 73 -1.27 -1.91 -5.44
C GLU A 73 -1.80 -0.57 -4.94
N ILE A 74 -1.66 0.47 -5.76
CA ILE A 74 -2.43 1.70 -5.66
C ILE A 74 -3.38 1.75 -6.85
N ALA A 75 -4.68 1.61 -6.61
CA ALA A 75 -5.69 1.72 -7.66
C ALA A 75 -6.57 2.95 -7.43
N GLY A 76 -6.99 3.62 -8.49
CA GLY A 76 -7.82 4.80 -8.33
C GLY A 76 -8.57 5.18 -9.59
N LEU A 77 -9.59 6.02 -9.42
CA LEU A 77 -10.27 6.68 -10.51
C LEU A 77 -9.30 7.63 -11.23
N GLU A 78 -9.70 8.11 -12.38
CA GLU A 78 -8.94 9.10 -13.13
C GLU A 78 -8.72 10.38 -12.29
N ALA A 79 -7.54 10.99 -12.41
CA ALA A 79 -7.15 12.23 -11.73
C ALA A 79 -7.31 12.20 -10.19
N THR A 80 -7.08 11.03 -9.56
CA THR A 80 -7.08 10.90 -8.10
C THR A 80 -5.69 10.96 -7.47
N GLY A 81 -4.64 11.27 -8.25
CA GLY A 81 -3.28 11.47 -7.76
C GLY A 81 -2.50 10.17 -7.51
N LYS A 82 -2.83 9.07 -8.21
CA LYS A 82 -2.07 7.81 -8.13
C LYS A 82 -0.58 7.99 -8.40
N SER A 83 -0.26 8.57 -9.58
CA SER A 83 1.13 8.80 -10.01
C SER A 83 1.85 9.76 -9.07
N PHE A 84 1.13 10.79 -8.51
CA PHE A 84 1.70 11.68 -7.51
C PHE A 84 2.09 10.92 -6.22
N LEU A 85 1.19 10.08 -5.70
CA LEU A 85 1.49 9.28 -4.52
C LEU A 85 2.65 8.30 -4.79
N ALA A 86 2.72 7.73 -6.00
CA ALA A 86 3.83 6.86 -6.41
C ALA A 86 5.16 7.62 -6.52
N ALA A 87 5.16 8.85 -7.07
CA ALA A 87 6.34 9.69 -7.12
C ALA A 87 6.85 10.04 -5.70
N LYS A 88 5.94 10.33 -4.77
CA LYS A 88 6.30 10.57 -3.37
C LYS A 88 6.89 9.32 -2.70
N VAL A 89 6.34 8.14 -2.99
CA VAL A 89 6.92 6.86 -2.55
C VAL A 89 8.31 6.65 -3.15
N ALA A 90 8.51 6.99 -4.44
CA ALA A 90 9.83 6.93 -5.09
C ALA A 90 10.86 7.83 -4.39
N ALA A 91 10.52 9.11 -4.16
CA ALA A 91 11.38 10.05 -3.45
C ALA A 91 11.74 9.57 -2.04
N ASN A 92 10.78 8.99 -1.31
CA ASN A 92 11.04 8.44 0.02
C ASN A 92 11.89 7.16 -0.03
N ALA A 93 11.73 6.30 -1.04
CA ALA A 93 12.60 5.15 -1.26
C ALA A 93 14.06 5.56 -1.53
N GLN A 94 14.26 6.59 -2.36
CA GLN A 94 15.58 7.14 -2.64
C GLN A 94 16.27 7.68 -1.37
N LYS A 95 15.51 8.35 -0.47
CA LYS A 95 16.01 8.79 0.85
C LYS A 95 16.43 7.63 1.75
N MET A 96 15.86 6.42 1.53
CA MET A 96 16.22 5.18 2.22
C MET A 96 17.37 4.42 1.53
N GLY A 97 17.92 4.96 0.44
CA GLY A 97 18.99 4.30 -0.33
C GLY A 97 18.48 3.15 -1.21
N ILE A 98 17.20 3.17 -1.59
CA ILE A 98 16.58 2.18 -2.49
C ILE A 98 16.54 2.78 -3.89
N ASP A 99 17.11 2.07 -4.87
CA ASP A 99 17.07 2.48 -6.27
C ASP A 99 15.67 2.27 -6.86
N VAL A 100 15.27 3.18 -7.74
CA VAL A 100 13.90 3.20 -8.30
C VAL A 100 13.93 2.89 -9.79
N VAL A 101 13.08 1.95 -10.21
CA VAL A 101 12.77 1.70 -11.62
C VAL A 101 11.32 2.04 -11.87
N TYR A 102 11.07 2.96 -12.78
CA TYR A 102 9.72 3.40 -13.12
C TYR A 102 9.33 2.92 -14.53
N PHE A 103 8.43 1.94 -14.59
CA PHE A 103 7.85 1.45 -15.82
C PHE A 103 6.63 2.28 -16.19
N ASP A 104 6.71 3.03 -17.29
CA ASP A 104 5.63 3.88 -17.79
C ASP A 104 5.03 3.31 -19.07
N SER A 105 3.75 2.99 -19.06
CA SER A 105 3.01 2.47 -20.22
C SER A 105 2.26 3.55 -20.99
N GLU A 106 2.19 4.75 -20.46
CA GLU A 106 1.44 5.87 -21.03
C GLU A 106 2.37 6.88 -21.73
N SER A 107 3.69 6.77 -21.51
CA SER A 107 4.70 7.76 -21.95
C SER A 107 4.33 9.19 -21.51
N ALA A 108 3.77 9.29 -20.31
CA ALA A 108 3.20 10.53 -19.77
C ALA A 108 3.95 11.06 -18.54
N LEU A 109 5.05 10.40 -18.15
CA LEU A 109 5.82 10.80 -16.98
C LEU A 109 6.57 12.10 -17.26
N ASP A 110 6.25 13.16 -16.51
CA ASP A 110 6.90 14.47 -16.60
C ASP A 110 8.04 14.57 -15.59
N PRO A 111 9.31 14.81 -16.02
CA PRO A 111 10.43 15.01 -15.10
C PRO A 111 10.21 16.14 -14.10
N ALA A 112 9.65 17.28 -14.52
CA ALA A 112 9.36 18.39 -13.65
C ALA A 112 8.33 18.06 -12.56
N PHE A 113 7.42 17.13 -12.86
CA PHE A 113 6.47 16.60 -11.88
C PHE A 113 7.17 15.72 -10.83
N LEU A 114 8.12 14.89 -11.24
CA LEU A 114 8.91 14.06 -10.32
C LEU A 114 9.79 14.91 -9.40
N GLU A 115 10.46 15.93 -9.94
CA GLU A 115 11.26 16.89 -9.14
C GLU A 115 10.41 17.60 -8.09
N ARG A 116 9.19 18.05 -8.45
CA ARG A 116 8.23 18.63 -7.49
C ARG A 116 7.75 17.66 -6.42
N ALA A 117 7.83 16.36 -6.68
CA ALA A 117 7.58 15.32 -5.68
C ALA A 117 8.83 14.99 -4.84
N ASP A 118 9.94 15.73 -4.99
CA ASP A 118 11.27 15.53 -4.37
C ASP A 118 12.01 14.28 -4.86
N CYS A 119 11.72 13.80 -6.09
CA CYS A 119 12.49 12.71 -6.69
C CYS A 119 13.84 13.23 -7.21
N ASP A 120 14.87 12.47 -6.94
CA ASP A 120 16.19 12.61 -7.55
C ASP A 120 16.17 11.84 -8.90
N LEU A 121 16.19 12.59 -10.01
CA LEU A 121 16.07 12.01 -11.34
C LEU A 121 17.29 11.15 -11.72
N ASP A 122 18.46 11.46 -11.17
CA ASP A 122 19.70 10.69 -11.41
C ASP A 122 19.66 9.30 -10.75
N LYS A 123 18.77 9.09 -9.78
CA LYS A 123 18.55 7.81 -9.07
C LYS A 123 17.24 7.13 -9.46
N LEU A 124 16.64 7.54 -10.59
CA LEU A 124 15.42 6.94 -11.11
C LEU A 124 15.66 6.44 -12.54
N LEU A 125 15.56 5.13 -12.73
CA LEU A 125 15.62 4.53 -14.06
C LEU A 125 14.22 4.55 -14.67
N TYR A 126 14.04 5.33 -15.75
CA TYR A 126 12.82 5.33 -16.54
C TYR A 126 12.85 4.22 -17.58
N VAL A 127 11.78 3.44 -17.68
CA VAL A 127 11.62 2.35 -18.65
C VAL A 127 10.25 2.44 -19.30
N GLN A 128 10.18 2.44 -20.62
CA GLN A 128 8.92 2.27 -21.33
C GLN A 128 8.39 0.85 -21.14
N ALA A 129 7.17 0.72 -20.62
CA ALA A 129 6.52 -0.57 -20.39
C ALA A 129 5.90 -1.08 -21.71
N GLU A 130 6.71 -1.59 -22.63
CA GLU A 130 6.29 -2.03 -23.95
C GLU A 130 5.24 -3.16 -23.90
N SER A 131 5.48 -4.15 -23.03
CA SER A 131 4.53 -5.25 -22.80
C SER A 131 4.58 -5.74 -21.36
N VAL A 132 3.54 -6.47 -20.95
CA VAL A 132 3.47 -7.13 -19.64
C VAL A 132 4.63 -8.10 -19.46
N GLU A 133 4.94 -8.87 -20.51
CA GLU A 133 6.03 -9.84 -20.52
C GLU A 133 7.37 -9.15 -20.30
N PHE A 134 7.64 -8.07 -21.04
CA PHE A 134 8.87 -7.28 -20.93
C PHE A 134 9.07 -6.74 -19.51
N VAL A 135 8.02 -6.15 -18.91
CA VAL A 135 8.10 -5.64 -17.53
C VAL A 135 8.42 -6.76 -16.53
N LEU A 136 7.74 -7.92 -16.64
CA LEU A 136 7.95 -9.04 -15.73
C LEU A 136 9.35 -9.65 -15.86
N GLU A 137 9.88 -9.76 -17.10
CA GLU A 137 11.23 -10.28 -17.40
C GLU A 137 12.29 -9.31 -16.89
N THR A 138 12.13 -8.00 -17.13
CA THR A 138 13.06 -6.96 -16.64
C THR A 138 13.12 -6.96 -15.09
N ILE A 139 11.97 -7.07 -14.41
CA ILE A 139 11.96 -7.19 -12.94
C ILE A 139 12.74 -8.43 -12.51
N GLU A 140 12.53 -9.59 -13.16
CA GLU A 140 13.24 -10.83 -12.83
C GLU A 140 14.76 -10.69 -12.99
N GLU A 141 15.20 -10.07 -14.08
CA GLU A 141 16.63 -9.84 -14.34
C GLU A 141 17.26 -8.90 -13.31
N LEU A 142 16.57 -7.81 -12.96
CA LEU A 142 17.05 -6.86 -11.96
C LEU A 142 17.09 -7.46 -10.54
N LEU A 143 16.13 -8.32 -10.20
CA LEU A 143 16.15 -9.04 -8.92
C LEU A 143 17.38 -9.94 -8.79
N ALA A 144 17.90 -10.50 -9.90
CA ALA A 144 19.12 -11.32 -9.90
C ALA A 144 20.39 -10.54 -9.56
N THR A 145 20.36 -9.19 -9.61
CA THR A 145 21.49 -8.34 -9.22
C THR A 145 21.75 -8.32 -7.72
N GLY A 146 20.74 -8.68 -6.91
CA GLY A 146 20.80 -8.67 -5.45
C GLY A 146 20.68 -7.28 -4.80
N ASN A 147 20.42 -6.24 -5.59
CA ASN A 147 20.18 -4.90 -5.06
C ASN A 147 18.75 -4.75 -4.54
N LYS A 148 18.56 -3.81 -3.61
CA LYS A 148 17.22 -3.39 -3.18
C LYS A 148 16.61 -2.47 -4.24
N TRP A 149 15.48 -2.88 -4.81
CA TRP A 149 14.78 -2.13 -5.84
C TRP A 149 13.38 -1.72 -5.38
N LEU A 150 12.96 -0.53 -5.75
CA LEU A 150 11.55 -0.18 -5.86
C LEU A 150 11.15 -0.15 -7.34
N PHE A 151 10.35 -1.11 -7.76
CA PHE A 151 9.72 -1.14 -9.06
C PHE A 151 8.36 -0.46 -8.99
N ILE A 152 8.14 0.58 -9.78
CA ILE A 152 6.84 1.24 -9.95
C ILE A 152 6.34 0.92 -11.36
N TRP A 153 5.13 0.38 -11.47
CA TRP A 153 4.52 0.02 -12.75
C TRP A 153 3.27 0.87 -12.99
N ASP A 154 3.39 1.91 -13.80
CA ASP A 154 2.34 2.89 -14.16
C ASP A 154 2.00 2.82 -15.67
N SER A 155 0.89 2.25 -16.06
CA SER A 155 -0.05 1.49 -15.25
C SER A 155 -0.23 0.08 -15.82
N LEU A 156 -0.43 -0.88 -14.94
CA LEU A 156 -0.72 -2.26 -15.34
C LEU A 156 -1.95 -2.35 -16.28
N ALA A 157 -2.95 -1.49 -16.05
CA ALA A 157 -4.18 -1.48 -16.85
C ALA A 157 -3.90 -1.27 -18.35
N LEU A 158 -3.00 -0.36 -18.70
CA LEU A 158 -2.73 0.07 -20.07
C LEU A 158 -1.56 -0.67 -20.72
N THR A 159 -0.67 -1.32 -19.96
CA THR A 159 0.40 -2.14 -20.54
C THR A 159 -0.20 -3.31 -21.34
N PRO A 160 0.04 -3.43 -22.67
CA PRO A 160 -0.47 -4.53 -23.46
C PRO A 160 0.29 -5.83 -23.19
N SER A 161 -0.24 -6.99 -23.59
CA SER A 161 0.56 -8.21 -23.74
C SER A 161 1.15 -8.27 -25.15
N ILE A 162 2.19 -9.08 -25.37
CA ILE A 162 2.75 -9.31 -26.72
C ILE A 162 1.65 -9.75 -27.68
N SER A 163 0.74 -10.63 -27.22
CA SER A 163 -0.39 -11.07 -28.04
C SER A 163 -1.39 -9.95 -28.39
N ASP A 164 -1.48 -8.88 -27.56
CA ASP A 164 -2.30 -7.71 -27.88
C ASP A 164 -1.59 -6.82 -28.92
N ILE A 165 -0.26 -6.78 -28.92
CA ILE A 165 0.55 -5.99 -29.86
C ILE A 165 0.59 -6.64 -31.25
N GLU A 166 0.77 -7.96 -31.30
CA GLU A 166 0.89 -8.74 -32.55
C GLU A 166 -0.47 -9.11 -33.14
N GLY A 167 -1.53 -9.03 -32.35
CA GLY A 167 -2.89 -9.41 -32.75
C GLY A 167 -3.61 -8.33 -33.54
N ASP A 168 -4.72 -8.73 -34.17
CA ASP A 168 -5.68 -7.81 -34.77
C ASP A 168 -6.39 -6.96 -33.72
N PHE A 169 -6.98 -5.83 -34.12
CA PHE A 169 -7.85 -5.02 -33.25
C PHE A 169 -9.17 -5.72 -32.88
N ASN A 170 -9.27 -7.03 -33.08
CA ASN A 170 -10.41 -7.84 -32.65
C ASN A 170 -10.29 -8.20 -31.16
N PRO A 171 -11.15 -7.67 -30.27
CA PRO A 171 -11.04 -7.89 -28.82
C PRO A 171 -11.27 -9.36 -28.40
N GLN A 172 -11.73 -10.23 -29.30
CA GLN A 172 -11.97 -11.66 -28.98
C GLN A 172 -10.70 -12.51 -29.14
N SER A 173 -9.69 -12.06 -29.90
CA SER A 173 -8.50 -12.88 -30.21
C SER A 173 -7.54 -13.04 -29.02
N SER A 174 -7.48 -12.08 -28.10
CA SER A 174 -6.57 -12.07 -26.93
C SER A 174 -7.28 -12.17 -25.59
N MET A 175 -8.59 -12.52 -25.57
CA MET A 175 -9.35 -12.60 -24.34
C MET A 175 -8.70 -13.53 -23.31
N ALA A 176 -8.46 -13.02 -22.11
CA ALA A 176 -7.85 -13.70 -20.96
C ALA A 176 -6.35 -14.07 -21.11
N VAL A 177 -5.64 -13.68 -22.16
CA VAL A 177 -4.18 -13.92 -22.29
C VAL A 177 -3.42 -13.11 -21.25
N LYS A 178 -3.58 -11.79 -21.22
CA LYS A 178 -2.96 -10.88 -20.26
C LYS A 178 -3.19 -11.29 -18.80
N PRO A 179 -4.41 -11.62 -18.32
CA PRO A 179 -4.63 -12.12 -16.96
C PRO A 179 -3.86 -13.39 -16.60
N ARG A 180 -3.65 -14.31 -17.57
CA ARG A 180 -2.87 -15.54 -17.34
C ARG A 180 -1.38 -15.24 -17.21
N ILE A 181 -0.84 -14.35 -18.04
CA ILE A 181 0.57 -13.92 -17.99
C ILE A 181 0.84 -13.24 -16.65
N LEU A 182 -0.03 -12.31 -16.24
CA LEU A 182 0.07 -11.62 -14.96
C LEU A 182 0.03 -12.59 -13.77
N ALA A 183 -0.90 -13.55 -13.79
CA ALA A 183 -1.00 -14.56 -12.73
C ALA A 183 0.27 -15.42 -12.64
N LYS A 184 0.82 -15.86 -13.77
CA LYS A 184 2.07 -16.62 -13.84
C LYS A 184 3.27 -15.79 -13.39
N GLY A 185 3.39 -14.54 -13.86
CA GLY A 185 4.48 -13.63 -13.52
C GLY A 185 4.49 -13.32 -12.02
N MET A 186 3.34 -12.95 -11.44
CA MET A 186 3.25 -12.70 -10.00
C MET A 186 3.62 -13.93 -9.17
N SER A 187 3.14 -15.13 -9.56
CA SER A 187 3.51 -16.37 -8.86
C SER A 187 5.02 -16.65 -8.92
N LYS A 188 5.70 -16.24 -9.98
CA LYS A 188 7.14 -16.40 -10.15
C LYS A 188 7.94 -15.37 -9.37
N LEU A 189 7.46 -14.12 -9.27
CA LEU A 189 8.21 -12.98 -8.72
C LEU A 189 8.03 -12.77 -7.22
N ILE A 190 6.94 -13.22 -6.58
CA ILE A 190 6.65 -12.94 -5.16
C ILE A 190 7.80 -13.39 -4.24
N VAL A 191 8.34 -14.58 -4.45
CA VAL A 191 9.43 -15.12 -3.62
C VAL A 191 10.74 -14.39 -3.90
N PRO A 192 11.21 -14.22 -5.15
CA PRO A 192 12.40 -13.42 -5.45
C PRO A 192 12.33 -11.97 -4.94
N ILE A 193 11.16 -11.31 -5.03
CA ILE A 193 10.94 -9.96 -4.48
C ILE A 193 11.20 -9.96 -2.97
N ALA A 194 10.66 -10.96 -2.25
CA ALA A 194 10.85 -11.06 -0.80
C ALA A 194 12.30 -11.41 -0.43
N ASP A 195 12.95 -12.28 -1.18
CA ASP A 195 14.33 -12.71 -0.93
C ASP A 195 15.36 -11.58 -1.18
N ALA A 196 15.05 -10.66 -2.13
CA ALA A 196 15.92 -9.52 -2.47
C ALA A 196 15.59 -8.25 -1.68
N ASP A 197 14.62 -8.27 -0.75
CA ASP A 197 14.07 -7.06 -0.12
C ASP A 197 13.69 -5.98 -1.16
N ALA A 198 13.26 -6.41 -2.35
CA ALA A 198 12.76 -5.52 -3.38
C ALA A 198 11.26 -5.25 -3.18
N THR A 199 10.75 -4.19 -3.79
CA THR A 199 9.35 -3.79 -3.66
C THR A 199 8.75 -3.59 -5.05
N LEU A 200 7.57 -4.17 -5.30
CA LEU A 200 6.80 -3.89 -6.51
C LEU A 200 5.53 -3.11 -6.14
N LEU A 201 5.44 -1.89 -6.63
CA LEU A 201 4.28 -1.02 -6.51
C LEU A 201 3.58 -0.92 -7.87
N VAL A 202 2.39 -1.51 -7.95
CA VAL A 202 1.57 -1.52 -9.17
C VAL A 202 0.54 -0.42 -9.10
N LEU A 203 0.53 0.49 -10.07
CA LEU A 203 -0.56 1.44 -10.26
C LEU A 203 -1.61 0.85 -11.18
N ASN A 204 -2.88 1.01 -10.79
CA ASN A 204 -3.99 0.42 -11.52
C ASN A 204 -5.20 1.37 -11.59
N GLN A 205 -6.12 1.12 -12.49
CA GLN A 205 -7.35 1.87 -12.63
C GLN A 205 -8.50 1.19 -11.89
N LEU A 206 -9.38 1.99 -11.28
CA LEU A 206 -10.67 1.53 -10.79
C LEU A 206 -11.70 1.66 -11.92
N LYS A 207 -12.34 0.56 -12.27
CA LYS A 207 -13.44 0.50 -13.24
C LYS A 207 -14.73 0.18 -12.52
N THR A 208 -15.84 0.75 -12.99
CA THR A 208 -17.18 0.42 -12.46
C THR A 208 -17.43 -1.07 -12.61
N ASN A 209 -17.94 -1.68 -11.55
CA ASN A 209 -18.25 -3.12 -11.54
C ASN A 209 -19.55 -3.39 -12.30
N LEU A 210 -19.45 -3.59 -13.61
CA LEU A 210 -20.59 -3.94 -14.47
C LEU A 210 -21.10 -5.39 -14.24
N GLY A 211 -20.35 -6.21 -13.51
CA GLY A 211 -20.71 -7.57 -13.16
C GLY A 211 -21.60 -7.69 -11.90
N ALA A 212 -21.93 -6.58 -11.25
CA ALA A 212 -22.83 -6.57 -10.11
C ALA A 212 -24.24 -6.98 -10.54
N ARG A 213 -24.75 -8.09 -10.00
CA ARG A 213 -26.06 -8.67 -10.37
C ARG A 213 -27.23 -8.04 -9.61
N THR A 214 -26.97 -7.37 -8.50
CA THR A 214 -27.98 -6.74 -7.66
C THR A 214 -27.56 -5.32 -7.26
N PRO A 215 -28.53 -4.41 -6.98
CA PRO A 215 -28.20 -3.08 -6.46
C PRO A 215 -27.36 -3.12 -5.18
N ALA A 216 -27.62 -4.04 -4.27
CA ALA A 216 -26.85 -4.23 -3.05
C ALA A 216 -25.39 -4.60 -3.35
N GLN A 217 -25.15 -5.47 -4.32
CA GLN A 217 -23.80 -5.82 -4.76
C GLN A 217 -23.09 -4.63 -5.44
N ALA A 218 -23.79 -3.84 -6.23
CA ALA A 218 -23.24 -2.62 -6.83
C ALA A 218 -22.86 -1.58 -5.76
N MET A 219 -23.59 -1.50 -4.66
CA MET A 219 -23.27 -0.60 -3.54
C MET A 219 -22.08 -1.11 -2.71
N THR A 220 -21.98 -2.41 -2.47
CA THR A 220 -20.91 -3.00 -1.64
C THR A 220 -19.60 -3.16 -2.40
N THR A 221 -19.64 -3.41 -3.70
CA THR A 221 -18.47 -3.60 -4.56
C THR A 221 -18.60 -2.77 -5.84
N PRO A 222 -18.57 -1.42 -5.72
CA PRO A 222 -18.81 -0.53 -6.86
C PRO A 222 -17.70 -0.55 -7.91
N TYR A 223 -16.51 -0.96 -7.52
CA TYR A 223 -15.32 -0.92 -8.38
C TYR A 223 -14.63 -2.27 -8.45
N VAL A 224 -13.92 -2.48 -9.54
CA VAL A 224 -13.00 -3.60 -9.80
C VAL A 224 -11.73 -3.06 -10.45
N THR A 225 -10.64 -3.83 -10.34
CA THR A 225 -9.36 -3.51 -11.00
C THR A 225 -9.12 -4.44 -12.18
N PRO A 226 -8.57 -3.96 -13.32
CA PRO A 226 -8.07 -4.77 -14.41
C PRO A 226 -6.96 -5.74 -13.98
N GLY A 227 -6.71 -6.78 -14.80
CA GLY A 227 -5.63 -7.74 -14.61
C GLY A 227 -6.05 -9.11 -14.11
N GLY A 228 -7.37 -9.32 -13.88
CA GLY A 228 -7.94 -10.62 -13.53
C GLY A 228 -8.00 -10.91 -12.02
N LYS A 229 -8.70 -12.02 -11.69
CA LYS A 229 -9.01 -12.37 -10.30
C LYS A 229 -7.80 -12.84 -9.47
N ALA A 230 -6.71 -13.26 -10.10
CA ALA A 230 -5.53 -13.75 -9.40
C ALA A 230 -4.69 -12.64 -8.74
N LEU A 231 -4.62 -11.46 -9.37
CA LEU A 231 -3.79 -10.34 -8.88
C LEU A 231 -4.11 -9.88 -7.46
N PRO A 232 -5.39 -9.69 -7.05
CA PRO A 232 -5.72 -9.31 -5.69
C PRO A 232 -5.15 -10.24 -4.60
N TYR A 233 -4.94 -11.52 -4.92
CA TYR A 233 -4.34 -12.47 -3.98
C TYR A 233 -2.83 -12.28 -3.84
N SER A 234 -2.15 -11.82 -4.89
CA SER A 234 -0.71 -11.55 -4.90
C SER A 234 -0.32 -10.32 -4.08
N TYR A 235 -1.18 -9.32 -4.03
CA TYR A 235 -0.92 -8.08 -3.29
C TYR A 235 -0.98 -8.28 -1.77
N SER A 236 0.01 -7.73 -1.07
CA SER A 236 0.03 -7.67 0.39
C SER A 236 -0.71 -6.44 0.93
N LEU A 237 -0.68 -5.34 0.16
CA LEU A 237 -1.36 -4.08 0.44
C LEU A 237 -2.10 -3.62 -0.83
N ARG A 238 -3.35 -3.17 -0.68
CA ARG A 238 -4.13 -2.54 -1.77
C ARG A 238 -4.74 -1.25 -1.24
N ILE A 239 -4.39 -0.15 -1.87
CA ILE A 239 -4.83 1.19 -1.56
C ILE A 239 -5.73 1.68 -2.70
N TRP A 240 -6.95 2.06 -2.39
CA TRP A 240 -7.90 2.59 -3.37
C TRP A 240 -8.10 4.08 -3.18
N LEU A 241 -7.89 4.84 -4.26
CA LEU A 241 -8.08 6.28 -4.30
C LEU A 241 -9.40 6.59 -5.03
N THR A 242 -10.30 7.25 -4.34
CA THR A 242 -11.57 7.70 -4.91
C THR A 242 -11.74 9.19 -4.65
N ALA A 243 -12.33 9.90 -5.60
CA ALA A 243 -12.74 11.28 -5.42
C ALA A 243 -14.26 11.35 -5.46
N ARG A 244 -14.86 12.23 -4.67
CA ARG A 244 -16.24 12.60 -4.89
C ARG A 244 -16.29 13.36 -6.21
N LYS A 245 -17.10 12.90 -7.18
CA LYS A 245 -17.35 13.61 -8.45
C LYS A 245 -18.12 14.93 -8.27
N ALA A 246 -18.44 15.32 -7.05
CA ALA A 246 -19.13 16.55 -6.74
C ALA A 246 -18.16 17.73 -6.80
N LYS A 247 -18.61 18.88 -7.32
CA LYS A 247 -17.86 20.15 -7.32
C LYS A 247 -17.29 20.51 -5.94
N ALA A 248 -17.90 20.04 -4.86
CA ALA A 248 -17.47 20.24 -3.48
C ALA A 248 -16.10 19.59 -3.12
N SER A 249 -15.63 18.62 -3.92
CA SER A 249 -14.30 18.01 -3.72
C SER A 249 -13.21 18.66 -4.58
N PHE A 250 -13.55 19.62 -5.43
CA PHE A 250 -12.59 20.36 -6.22
C PHE A 250 -12.02 21.52 -5.40
N ILE A 251 -10.70 21.62 -5.38
CA ILE A 251 -10.01 22.78 -4.82
C ILE A 251 -9.77 23.72 -5.99
N VAL A 252 -10.25 24.95 -5.85
CA VAL A 252 -10.15 25.98 -6.88
C VAL A 252 -9.37 27.17 -6.33
N ASP A 253 -8.64 27.86 -7.18
CA ASP A 253 -7.99 29.13 -6.87
C ASP A 253 -8.98 30.30 -6.87
N ASP A 254 -8.49 31.51 -6.59
CA ASP A 254 -9.30 32.73 -6.57
C ASP A 254 -9.90 33.08 -7.94
N ASN A 255 -9.36 32.54 -9.03
CA ASN A 255 -9.86 32.72 -10.39
C ASN A 255 -10.86 31.64 -10.82
N GLY A 256 -11.12 30.66 -9.94
CA GLY A 256 -12.02 29.54 -10.20
C GLY A 256 -11.40 28.39 -10.98
N PHE A 257 -10.08 28.37 -11.19
CA PHE A 257 -9.38 27.25 -11.79
C PHE A 257 -9.18 26.11 -10.78
N ARG A 258 -9.39 24.90 -11.24
CA ARG A 258 -9.18 23.72 -10.39
C ARG A 258 -7.68 23.48 -10.20
N ILE A 259 -7.21 23.67 -8.99
CA ILE A 259 -5.81 23.48 -8.57
C ILE A 259 -5.59 22.20 -7.76
N GLY A 260 -6.65 21.48 -7.41
CA GLY A 260 -6.52 20.28 -6.60
C GLY A 260 -7.82 19.50 -6.43
N SER A 261 -7.74 18.45 -5.62
CA SER A 261 -8.87 17.60 -5.23
C SER A 261 -8.70 17.07 -3.82
N GLU A 262 -9.83 16.92 -3.14
CA GLU A 262 -9.92 16.06 -1.96
C GLU A 262 -10.07 14.60 -2.39
N VAL A 263 -9.21 13.75 -1.89
CA VAL A 263 -9.13 12.33 -2.23
C VAL A 263 -9.51 11.52 -1.00
N LYS A 264 -10.45 10.59 -1.18
CA LYS A 264 -10.75 9.56 -0.19
C LYS A 264 -9.93 8.33 -0.49
N VAL A 265 -9.18 7.90 0.51
CA VAL A 265 -8.35 6.70 0.47
C VAL A 265 -9.01 5.60 1.27
N LYS A 266 -9.02 4.38 0.73
CA LYS A 266 -9.49 3.17 1.43
C LYS A 266 -8.43 2.10 1.33
N LEU A 267 -8.12 1.46 2.46
CA LEU A 267 -7.37 0.22 2.45
C LEU A 267 -8.30 -0.92 2.03
N GLU A 268 -8.26 -1.28 0.76
CA GLU A 268 -9.06 -2.39 0.25
C GLU A 268 -8.56 -3.73 0.78
N LYS A 269 -7.24 -3.85 0.97
CA LYS A 269 -6.58 -5.00 1.58
C LYS A 269 -5.33 -4.57 2.33
N SER A 270 -5.15 -5.11 3.53
CA SER A 270 -3.87 -5.07 4.24
C SER A 270 -3.65 -6.42 4.93
N ARG A 271 -2.46 -7.02 4.71
CA ARG A 271 -2.01 -8.20 5.48
C ARG A 271 -1.40 -7.81 6.82
N PHE A 272 -1.23 -6.51 7.07
CA PHE A 272 -0.50 -5.96 8.22
C PHE A 272 -1.41 -5.31 9.25
N GLY A 273 -2.65 -5.03 8.86
CA GLY A 273 -3.68 -4.42 9.68
C GLY A 273 -5.06 -4.91 9.27
N THR A 274 -6.08 -4.07 9.49
CA THR A 274 -7.46 -4.35 9.07
C THR A 274 -7.76 -3.68 7.75
N SER A 275 -8.40 -4.42 6.84
CA SER A 275 -8.96 -3.87 5.62
C SER A 275 -10.15 -2.96 5.92
N GLY A 276 -10.47 -2.05 4.99
CA GLY A 276 -11.63 -1.16 5.09
C GLY A 276 -11.38 0.16 5.81
N ARG A 277 -10.23 0.36 6.48
CA ARG A 277 -9.87 1.67 7.06
C ARG A 277 -9.75 2.73 5.97
N THR A 278 -10.12 3.95 6.30
CA THR A 278 -10.12 5.08 5.37
C THR A 278 -9.41 6.30 5.95
N CYS A 279 -8.83 7.11 5.07
CA CYS A 279 -8.37 8.46 5.36
C CYS A 279 -8.73 9.38 4.20
N ASN A 280 -8.61 10.68 4.41
CA ASN A 280 -8.81 11.68 3.37
C ASN A 280 -7.63 12.65 3.40
N PHE A 281 -7.22 13.12 2.23
CA PHE A 281 -6.26 14.21 2.12
C PHE A 281 -6.52 14.99 0.84
N LYS A 282 -5.99 16.21 0.80
CA LYS A 282 -6.01 17.03 -0.39
C LYS A 282 -4.75 16.80 -1.20
N ILE A 283 -4.86 16.76 -2.52
CA ILE A 283 -3.73 16.81 -3.45
C ILE A 283 -3.86 18.08 -4.26
N LEU A 284 -2.83 18.91 -4.25
CA LEU A 284 -2.72 20.10 -5.10
C LEU A 284 -1.76 19.83 -6.26
N TRP A 285 -2.03 20.40 -7.43
CA TRP A 285 -1.19 20.29 -8.64
C TRP A 285 -1.04 21.59 -9.42
N GLY A 286 -1.83 22.60 -9.12
CA GLY A 286 -1.89 23.85 -9.84
C GLY A 286 -1.37 25.07 -9.10
N ASP A 287 -0.70 24.91 -7.97
CA ASP A 287 -0.21 26.00 -7.12
C ASP A 287 1.26 25.77 -6.73
N GLU A 288 1.88 26.73 -6.04
CA GLU A 288 3.22 26.60 -5.46
C GLU A 288 3.34 25.42 -4.49
N LEU A 289 2.24 25.08 -3.79
CA LEU A 289 2.15 23.95 -2.86
C LEU A 289 1.70 22.65 -3.56
N VAL A 290 2.48 22.16 -4.50
CA VAL A 290 2.16 20.89 -5.19
C VAL A 290 2.30 19.71 -4.22
N GLY A 291 1.28 18.83 -4.21
CA GLY A 291 1.35 17.55 -3.53
C GLY A 291 0.26 17.25 -2.53
N VAL A 292 0.49 16.19 -1.74
CA VAL A 292 -0.39 15.83 -0.63
C VAL A 292 -0.26 16.88 0.47
N GLN A 293 -1.38 17.48 0.82
CA GLN A 293 -1.45 18.43 1.95
C GLN A 293 -1.63 17.64 3.24
N ASP A 294 -0.55 16.99 3.67
CA ASP A 294 -0.59 16.00 4.74
C ASP A 294 -0.97 16.62 6.09
N GLU A 295 -0.31 17.71 6.49
CA GLU A 295 -0.55 18.38 7.78
C GLU A 295 -1.99 18.88 7.95
N GLU A 296 -2.66 19.29 6.87
CA GLU A 296 -4.08 19.64 6.92
C GLU A 296 -4.95 18.41 7.29
N SER A 297 -4.56 17.24 6.80
CA SER A 297 -5.31 16.00 7.01
C SER A 297 -5.22 15.49 8.45
N TRP A 298 -4.16 15.85 9.19
CA TRP A 298 -3.98 15.40 10.58
C TRP A 298 -5.08 15.89 11.50
N PHE A 299 -5.68 17.06 11.23
CA PHE A 299 -6.83 17.53 11.98
C PHE A 299 -7.98 16.51 11.97
N ASP A 300 -8.33 16.03 10.77
CA ASP A 300 -9.41 15.06 10.61
C ASP A 300 -9.02 13.67 11.16
N ALA A 301 -7.72 13.33 11.10
CA ALA A 301 -7.22 12.09 11.67
C ALA A 301 -7.37 12.00 13.19
N ILE A 302 -7.09 13.10 13.90
CA ILE A 302 -7.13 13.11 15.38
C ILE A 302 -8.53 13.36 15.96
N GLN A 303 -9.56 13.57 15.14
CA GLN A 303 -10.95 13.75 15.63
C GLN A 303 -11.49 12.54 16.38
N ILE A 304 -10.87 11.37 16.22
CA ILE A 304 -11.22 10.16 16.98
C ILE A 304 -10.71 10.18 18.42
N SER A 305 -9.80 11.09 18.75
CA SER A 305 -9.15 11.19 20.06
C SER A 305 -9.97 12.01 21.03
N GLU A 306 -10.08 11.54 22.28
CA GLU A 306 -10.66 12.30 23.37
C GLU A 306 -9.83 13.54 23.76
N ARG A 307 -8.57 13.62 23.27
CA ARG A 307 -7.68 14.76 23.48
C ARG A 307 -7.99 15.96 22.59
N LEU A 308 -8.90 15.81 21.60
CA LEU A 308 -9.42 16.91 20.78
C LEU A 308 -10.89 17.14 21.10
N GLU A 309 -11.19 18.09 21.99
CA GLU A 309 -12.52 18.46 22.39
C GLU A 309 -13.10 19.54 21.45
N GLN A 310 -14.37 19.41 21.04
CA GLN A 310 -15.07 20.42 20.24
C GLN A 310 -16.16 21.10 21.03
N SER A 311 -16.21 22.42 20.96
CA SER A 311 -17.30 23.26 21.53
C SER A 311 -17.70 24.34 20.52
N GLY A 312 -18.77 24.08 19.77
CA GLY A 312 -19.21 24.94 18.66
C GLY A 312 -18.14 25.05 17.57
N ALA A 313 -17.69 26.27 17.27
CA ALA A 313 -16.63 26.54 16.27
C ALA A 313 -15.19 26.45 16.85
N TRP A 314 -15.08 26.17 18.14
CA TRP A 314 -13.80 26.09 18.85
C TRP A 314 -13.40 24.66 19.13
N PHE A 315 -12.11 24.39 19.05
CA PHE A 315 -11.48 23.15 19.42
C PHE A 315 -10.50 23.39 20.56
N SER A 316 -10.33 22.40 21.43
CA SER A 316 -9.36 22.42 22.52
C SER A 316 -8.48 21.17 22.41
N LEU A 317 -7.19 21.35 22.15
CA LEU A 317 -6.20 20.28 22.17
C LEU A 317 -5.65 20.10 23.60
N VAL A 318 -5.63 18.89 24.09
CA VAL A 318 -4.94 18.51 25.34
C VAL A 318 -3.52 18.12 24.99
N HIS A 319 -2.54 18.91 25.44
CA HIS A 319 -1.12 18.67 25.24
C HIS A 319 -0.60 17.47 26.02
N ASN A 320 0.62 17.01 25.72
CA ASN A 320 1.28 15.91 26.41
C ASN A 320 1.50 16.19 27.91
N ASP A 321 1.59 17.46 28.31
CA ASP A 321 1.72 17.90 29.71
C ASP A 321 0.36 18.11 30.41
N GLY A 322 -0.75 17.82 29.74
CA GLY A 322 -2.11 18.00 30.25
C GLY A 322 -2.67 19.43 30.12
N SER A 323 -1.90 20.40 29.66
CA SER A 323 -2.42 21.74 29.40
C SER A 323 -3.37 21.74 28.20
N LYS A 324 -4.35 22.67 28.18
CA LYS A 324 -5.33 22.78 27.10
C LYS A 324 -5.11 24.05 26.30
N GLU A 325 -5.12 23.94 24.98
CA GLU A 325 -5.03 25.06 24.08
C GLU A 325 -6.25 25.15 23.16
N LYS A 326 -6.90 26.32 23.13
CA LYS A 326 -8.09 26.59 22.29
C LYS A 326 -7.67 27.20 20.95
N PHE A 327 -8.33 26.71 19.89
CA PHE A 327 -8.11 27.23 18.54
C PHE A 327 -9.37 27.04 17.67
N GLN A 328 -9.40 27.68 16.49
CA GLN A 328 -10.39 27.45 15.45
C GLN A 328 -9.75 26.66 14.30
N ARG A 329 -10.54 25.85 13.56
CA ARG A 329 -10.06 25.04 12.43
C ARG A 329 -9.20 25.85 11.43
N LYS A 330 -9.55 27.10 11.15
CA LYS A 330 -8.76 27.98 10.26
C LYS A 330 -7.36 28.29 10.75
N GLN A 331 -7.07 28.10 12.03
CA GLN A 331 -5.75 28.35 12.65
C GLN A 331 -4.88 27.10 12.66
N TRP A 332 -5.40 25.95 12.20
CA TRP A 332 -4.76 24.65 12.33
C TRP A 332 -3.34 24.62 11.81
N VAL A 333 -3.13 25.01 10.52
CA VAL A 333 -1.81 24.97 9.88
C VAL A 333 -0.82 25.90 10.60
N ASN A 334 -1.28 27.09 11.03
CA ASN A 334 -0.44 28.03 11.79
C ASN A 334 -0.08 27.48 13.18
N LYS A 335 -1.01 26.75 13.83
CA LYS A 335 -0.75 26.13 15.13
C LYS A 335 0.26 24.99 15.04
N LEU A 336 0.33 24.26 13.94
CA LEU A 336 1.34 23.23 13.70
C LEU A 336 2.76 23.78 13.54
N GLN A 337 2.95 25.10 13.42
CA GLN A 337 4.28 25.74 13.45
C GLN A 337 4.83 25.85 14.89
N ASP A 338 3.96 25.75 15.90
CA ASP A 338 4.37 25.63 17.30
C ASP A 338 4.81 24.19 17.59
N GLU A 339 6.02 24.00 18.06
CA GLU A 339 6.64 22.70 18.27
C GLU A 339 5.85 21.86 19.29
N LYS A 340 5.44 22.48 20.42
CA LYS A 340 4.67 21.81 21.47
C LYS A 340 3.32 21.32 20.95
N PHE A 341 2.64 22.16 20.15
CA PHE A 341 1.37 21.81 19.54
C PHE A 341 1.55 20.65 18.53
N ARG A 342 2.55 20.76 17.67
CA ARG A 342 2.90 19.73 16.68
C ARG A 342 3.23 18.39 17.31
N GLU A 343 4.09 18.36 18.33
CA GLU A 343 4.45 17.14 19.05
C GLU A 343 3.23 16.48 19.69
N SER A 344 2.33 17.27 20.28
CA SER A 344 1.11 16.76 20.88
C SER A 344 0.19 16.10 19.84
N VAL A 345 0.06 16.71 18.65
CA VAL A 345 -0.71 16.13 17.53
C VAL A 345 -0.08 14.83 17.05
N LEU A 346 1.25 14.79 16.88
CA LEU A 346 1.96 13.58 16.44
C LEU A 346 1.81 12.46 17.48
N THR A 347 1.88 12.78 18.77
CA THR A 347 1.65 11.81 19.85
C THR A 347 0.24 11.23 19.79
N ILE A 348 -0.78 12.07 19.58
CA ILE A 348 -2.17 11.61 19.40
C ILE A 348 -2.29 10.69 18.18
N MET A 349 -1.66 11.05 17.06
CA MET A 349 -1.69 10.19 15.88
C MET A 349 -1.06 8.82 16.16
N ASP A 350 0.02 8.75 16.92
CA ASP A 350 0.70 7.49 17.25
C ASP A 350 -0.05 6.69 18.32
N GLU A 351 -0.78 7.34 19.21
CA GLU A 351 -1.51 6.68 20.29
C GLU A 351 -2.92 6.26 19.91
N ASP A 352 -3.65 7.08 19.16
CA ASP A 352 -5.09 6.91 18.94
C ASP A 352 -5.43 6.54 17.50
N VAL A 353 -4.65 7.01 16.50
CA VAL A 353 -4.92 6.70 15.08
C VAL A 353 -4.30 5.38 14.65
N ILE A 354 -3.09 5.05 15.13
CA ILE A 354 -2.49 3.75 14.90
C ILE A 354 -3.27 2.70 15.70
N MET A 355 -3.81 1.70 15.00
CA MET A 355 -4.58 0.63 15.63
C MET A 355 -3.69 -0.17 16.58
N LYS A 356 -4.03 -0.16 17.87
CA LYS A 356 -3.44 -1.04 18.89
C LYS A 356 -4.34 -2.26 19.07
N PHE A 357 -3.74 -3.46 19.08
CA PHE A 357 -4.45 -4.63 19.57
C PHE A 357 -4.19 -4.72 21.06
N SER A 358 -5.23 -4.58 21.88
CA SER A 358 -5.17 -5.09 23.24
C SER A 358 -4.83 -6.58 23.14
N ASN A 359 -3.74 -7.01 23.78
CA ASN A 359 -3.56 -8.42 24.07
C ASN A 359 -4.83 -8.85 24.77
N ARG A 360 -5.58 -9.79 24.18
CA ARG A 360 -6.57 -10.52 24.95
C ARG A 360 -5.76 -11.36 25.93
N GLU A 361 -5.54 -10.86 27.12
CA GLU A 361 -5.22 -11.64 28.30
C GLU A 361 -6.50 -12.37 28.74
N GLY A 362 -7.09 -13.15 27.83
CA GLY A 362 -8.12 -14.10 28.13
C GLY A 362 -7.48 -15.47 28.02
N ASN A 363 -7.43 -16.22 29.12
CA ASN A 363 -7.08 -17.61 29.08
C ASN A 363 -7.96 -18.31 28.05
N ALA A 364 -7.37 -19.16 27.21
CA ALA A 364 -8.12 -19.99 26.27
C ALA A 364 -9.19 -20.84 26.97
N ALA A 365 -9.07 -21.07 28.27
CA ALA A 365 -10.06 -21.70 29.14
C ALA A 365 -11.41 -20.94 29.18
N ASP A 366 -11.40 -19.62 29.18
CA ASP A 366 -12.63 -18.81 29.28
C ASP A 366 -13.52 -18.89 28.01
N PHE A 367 -13.00 -19.43 26.93
CA PHE A 367 -13.78 -19.64 25.67
C PHE A 367 -14.48 -20.99 25.61
N TYR A 368 -14.04 -22.00 26.37
CA TYR A 368 -14.61 -23.33 26.34
C TYR A 368 -15.71 -23.53 27.39
N ASP A 369 -15.79 -22.67 28.40
CA ASP A 369 -16.81 -22.72 29.44
C ASP A 369 -18.19 -22.15 29.05
N LEU A 370 -18.34 -21.65 27.80
CA LEU A 370 -19.62 -21.12 27.31
C LEU A 370 -20.49 -22.14 26.53
N GLU A 371 -19.99 -23.37 26.31
CA GLU A 371 -20.73 -24.41 25.56
C GLU A 371 -21.43 -25.47 26.45
N GLU A 372 -21.31 -25.41 27.77
CA GLU A 372 -21.97 -26.39 28.68
C GLU A 372 -23.19 -25.85 29.45
N SER A 373 -23.91 -24.87 28.97
CA SER A 373 -25.25 -24.58 29.44
C SER A 373 -26.30 -25.15 28.48
N THR A 374 -26.49 -26.46 28.55
CA THR A 374 -27.73 -27.08 28.09
C THR A 374 -28.90 -26.58 28.95
N PRO A 375 -30.00 -26.13 28.36
CA PRO A 375 -31.22 -25.90 29.12
C PRO A 375 -31.77 -27.26 29.53
N GLU A 376 -31.85 -27.52 30.79
CA GLU A 376 -32.74 -28.56 31.35
C GLU A 376 -34.19 -28.08 31.20
N GLU A 377 -35.02 -28.93 30.55
CA GLU A 377 -36.48 -29.04 30.52
C GLU A 377 -37.30 -27.83 30.02
#